data_d39babf0d65c1883a98f37998b68cecc
#
_entry.id   d39babf0d65c1883a98f37998b68cecc
#
_cell.length_a   1.000
_cell.length_b   1.000
_cell.length_c   1.000
_cell.angle_alpha   90.00
_cell.angle_beta   90.00
_cell.angle_gamma   90.00
#
_symmetry.space_group_name_H-M   'P 1'
#
loop_
_entity.id
_entity.type
_entity.pdbx_description
1 polymer ?
#
loop_
_entity_poly.entity_id
_entity_poly.type
_entity_poly.pdbx_seq_one_letter_code
_entity_poly.pdbx_strand_id
1 'polypeptide(L)'
;DQHGIAWHEKTLGQLFCDVSARDIVGMLRTCMQNAGVDLHLQTEVSHFAKSPDGFKATLTRDGHTQHITAKRAVIASGGKSIPKMGATGFAYDVALRFGHRVTETDAALVPFTFPDRRFAAISGVACPARVQADGPAFDEALLFTHRGLSGPAVLQASNYWHTGAAIIVNLCPGTDIAQVLKDKRTADGKKAITTELARHLPARLVDHLGTEHDLSGRLGDLSDARIAQIADALSAWTLTPGGTEGYRTAEVTRGGIDTATLDSKTMESKTTPGLYFIGEAVDVTGWLGGYNFQWAWSSAMAAARALQG
;
A
#
# COMPACT_ATOMS: atom_id res chain seq x y z
N ASP A 1 -13.68 21.64 5.66
CA ASP A 1 -14.21 22.84 6.34
C ASP A 1 -15.40 23.45 5.57
N GLN A 2 -15.24 23.78 4.28
CA GLN A 2 -16.30 24.40 3.47
C GLN A 2 -17.63 23.64 3.46
N HIS A 3 -17.59 22.33 3.61
CA HIS A 3 -18.75 21.44 3.58
C HIS A 3 -19.22 21.02 4.98
N GLY A 4 -18.64 21.59 6.05
CA GLY A 4 -19.04 21.31 7.43
C GLY A 4 -18.75 19.88 7.91
N ILE A 5 -17.80 19.19 7.28
CA ILE A 5 -17.39 17.84 7.71
C ILE A 5 -16.42 17.99 8.88
N ALA A 6 -16.80 17.47 10.06
CA ALA A 6 -15.94 17.44 11.22
C ALA A 6 -14.84 16.39 11.04
N TRP A 7 -13.61 16.77 11.42
CA TRP A 7 -12.43 15.93 11.26
C TRP A 7 -11.40 16.17 12.34
N HIS A 8 -10.54 15.20 12.56
CA HIS A 8 -9.37 15.31 13.43
C HIS A 8 -8.11 14.81 12.72
N GLU A 9 -6.97 15.32 13.17
CA GLU A 9 -5.68 14.86 12.72
C GLU A 9 -5.20 13.68 13.59
N LYS A 10 -4.66 12.63 12.95
CA LYS A 10 -3.91 11.55 13.57
C LYS A 10 -2.42 11.73 13.32
N THR A 11 -1.65 10.65 13.49
CA THR A 11 -0.22 10.64 13.24
C THR A 11 0.12 11.11 11.82
N LEU A 12 1.21 11.84 11.67
CA LEU A 12 1.78 12.28 10.38
C LEU A 12 0.86 13.16 9.53
N GLY A 13 -0.01 13.96 10.15
CA GLY A 13 -0.89 14.89 9.42
C GLY A 13 -2.07 14.23 8.71
N GLN A 14 -2.37 12.96 8.98
CA GLN A 14 -3.50 12.27 8.39
C GLN A 14 -4.83 12.77 8.95
N LEU A 15 -5.74 13.19 8.08
CA LEU A 15 -7.06 13.69 8.46
C LEU A 15 -8.10 12.57 8.38
N PHE A 16 -8.90 12.43 9.43
CA PHE A 16 -9.99 11.46 9.52
C PHE A 16 -11.30 12.17 9.84
N CYS A 17 -12.38 11.77 9.19
CA CYS A 17 -13.71 12.20 9.57
C CYS A 17 -14.05 11.73 10.98
N ASP A 18 -14.62 12.60 11.82
CA ASP A 18 -14.98 12.26 13.19
C ASP A 18 -16.06 11.19 13.28
N VAL A 19 -17.05 11.24 12.39
CA VAL A 19 -18.22 10.36 12.40
C VAL A 19 -18.06 9.24 11.39
N SER A 20 -17.91 9.55 10.10
CA SER A 20 -17.88 8.53 9.06
C SER A 20 -17.27 9.05 7.76
N ALA A 21 -16.51 8.20 7.06
CA ALA A 21 -16.10 8.46 5.68
C ALA A 21 -17.29 8.63 4.70
N ARG A 22 -18.50 8.24 5.10
CA ARG A 22 -19.73 8.48 4.31
C ARG A 22 -20.05 9.97 4.15
N ASP A 23 -19.54 10.82 5.04
CA ASP A 23 -19.70 12.28 4.94
C ASP A 23 -19.02 12.82 3.69
N ILE A 24 -17.82 12.29 3.35
CA ILE A 24 -17.13 12.59 2.09
C ILE A 24 -17.98 12.15 0.88
N VAL A 25 -18.55 10.95 0.92
CA VAL A 25 -19.42 10.43 -0.16
C VAL A 25 -20.66 11.31 -0.30
N GLY A 26 -21.28 11.70 0.81
CA GLY A 26 -22.43 12.61 0.83
C GLY A 26 -22.11 13.97 0.22
N MET A 27 -20.98 14.56 0.61
CA MET A 27 -20.47 15.81 0.07
C MET A 27 -20.30 15.73 -1.45
N LEU A 28 -19.60 14.71 -1.96
CA LEU A 28 -19.36 14.54 -3.39
C LEU A 28 -20.67 14.39 -4.18
N ARG A 29 -21.62 13.61 -3.66
CA ARG A 29 -22.94 13.45 -4.30
C ARG A 29 -23.69 14.77 -4.38
N THR A 30 -23.67 15.56 -3.31
CA THR A 30 -24.29 16.90 -3.28
C THR A 30 -23.62 17.84 -4.28
N CYS A 31 -22.28 17.86 -4.36
CA CYS A 31 -21.56 18.65 -5.35
C CYS A 31 -21.92 18.26 -6.78
N MET A 32 -22.00 16.95 -7.07
CA MET A 32 -22.40 16.44 -8.38
C MET A 32 -23.83 16.88 -8.76
N GLN A 33 -24.79 16.74 -7.84
CA GLN A 33 -26.18 17.17 -8.04
C GLN A 33 -26.28 18.67 -8.32
N ASN A 34 -25.59 19.49 -7.52
CA ASN A 34 -25.59 20.94 -7.69
C ASN A 34 -24.95 21.39 -9.01
N ALA A 35 -23.98 20.61 -9.52
CA ALA A 35 -23.33 20.84 -10.81
C ALA A 35 -24.12 20.26 -12.01
N GLY A 36 -25.27 19.62 -11.80
CA GLY A 36 -26.07 19.02 -12.87
C GLY A 36 -25.41 17.77 -13.48
N VAL A 37 -24.59 17.06 -12.74
CA VAL A 37 -23.92 15.82 -13.21
C VAL A 37 -24.95 14.68 -13.26
N ASP A 38 -25.04 14.01 -14.40
CA ASP A 38 -25.82 12.79 -14.57
C ASP A 38 -25.05 11.56 -14.11
N LEU A 39 -25.43 11.00 -12.97
CA LEU A 39 -24.77 9.87 -12.33
C LEU A 39 -25.44 8.55 -12.69
N HIS A 40 -24.80 7.72 -13.49
CA HIS A 40 -25.24 6.39 -13.85
C HIS A 40 -24.58 5.32 -12.97
N LEU A 41 -25.32 4.83 -11.97
CA LEU A 41 -24.88 3.70 -11.13
C LEU A 41 -25.23 2.36 -11.80
N GLN A 42 -24.51 1.28 -11.41
CA GLN A 42 -24.70 -0.07 -11.94
C GLN A 42 -24.63 -0.12 -13.48
N THR A 43 -23.75 0.71 -14.04
CA THR A 43 -23.62 0.88 -15.49
C THR A 43 -22.20 0.53 -15.89
N GLU A 44 -22.07 -0.45 -16.78
CA GLU A 44 -20.80 -0.89 -17.35
C GLU A 44 -20.49 -0.11 -18.62
N VAL A 45 -19.23 0.28 -18.81
CA VAL A 45 -18.72 0.80 -20.08
C VAL A 45 -18.15 -0.37 -20.88
N SER A 46 -18.98 -0.96 -21.73
CA SER A 46 -18.63 -2.16 -22.52
C SER A 46 -17.76 -1.84 -23.73
N HIS A 47 -17.82 -0.62 -24.25
CA HIS A 47 -16.98 -0.16 -25.35
C HIS A 47 -16.67 1.33 -25.18
N PHE A 48 -15.41 1.70 -25.48
CA PHE A 48 -14.95 3.09 -25.48
C PHE A 48 -14.00 3.32 -26.65
N ALA A 49 -14.29 4.29 -27.51
CA ALA A 49 -13.51 4.56 -28.72
C ALA A 49 -13.49 6.04 -29.06
N LYS A 50 -12.50 6.45 -29.89
CA LYS A 50 -12.48 7.78 -30.50
C LYS A 50 -13.53 7.87 -31.60
N SER A 51 -14.14 9.05 -31.77
CA SER A 51 -15.06 9.40 -32.83
C SER A 51 -14.58 10.72 -33.50
N PRO A 52 -15.14 11.12 -34.65
CA PRO A 52 -14.77 12.37 -35.31
C PRO A 52 -14.90 13.60 -34.42
N ASP A 53 -15.94 13.63 -33.57
CA ASP A 53 -16.26 14.77 -32.73
C ASP A 53 -15.85 14.58 -31.24
N GLY A 54 -14.96 13.63 -30.94
CA GLY A 54 -14.51 13.35 -29.58
C GLY A 54 -14.48 11.85 -29.27
N PHE A 55 -15.31 11.38 -28.33
CA PHE A 55 -15.34 9.99 -27.86
C PHE A 55 -16.76 9.43 -27.89
N LYS A 56 -16.85 8.13 -28.12
CA LYS A 56 -18.08 7.35 -28.04
C LYS A 56 -17.93 6.25 -27.00
N ALA A 57 -18.89 6.14 -26.09
CA ALA A 57 -18.97 5.03 -25.15
C ALA A 57 -20.28 4.28 -25.31
N THR A 58 -20.21 2.97 -25.11
CA THR A 58 -21.37 2.07 -25.01
C THR A 58 -21.56 1.73 -23.55
N LEU A 59 -22.70 2.11 -23.00
CA LEU A 59 -23.09 1.86 -21.62
C LEU A 59 -24.06 0.68 -21.60
N THR A 60 -23.87 -0.23 -20.66
CA THR A 60 -24.77 -1.38 -20.46
C THR A 60 -25.28 -1.36 -19.02
N ARG A 61 -26.59 -1.41 -18.85
CA ARG A 61 -27.27 -1.48 -17.57
C ARG A 61 -28.52 -2.36 -17.69
N ASP A 62 -28.65 -3.35 -16.81
CA ASP A 62 -29.82 -4.27 -16.76
C ASP A 62 -30.15 -4.89 -18.13
N GLY A 63 -29.12 -5.21 -18.91
CA GLY A 63 -29.26 -5.78 -20.27
C GLY A 63 -29.58 -4.75 -21.35
N HIS A 64 -29.84 -3.50 -20.99
CA HIS A 64 -30.07 -2.41 -21.95
C HIS A 64 -28.78 -1.72 -22.32
N THR A 65 -28.63 -1.44 -23.60
CA THR A 65 -27.43 -0.76 -24.14
C THR A 65 -27.79 0.65 -24.59
N GLN A 66 -26.97 1.62 -24.19
CA GLN A 66 -27.06 3.03 -24.60
C GLN A 66 -25.73 3.48 -25.19
N HIS A 67 -25.76 4.31 -26.21
CA HIS A 67 -24.56 4.97 -26.75
C HIS A 67 -24.55 6.42 -26.32
N ILE A 68 -23.41 6.86 -25.82
CA ILE A 68 -23.16 8.26 -25.50
C ILE A 68 -21.96 8.80 -26.28
N THR A 69 -21.96 10.09 -26.58
CA THR A 69 -20.83 10.79 -27.19
C THR A 69 -20.43 11.98 -26.31
N ALA A 70 -19.14 12.28 -26.26
CA ALA A 70 -18.62 13.42 -25.53
C ALA A 70 -17.39 13.99 -26.23
N LYS A 71 -17.19 15.29 -26.16
CA LYS A 71 -16.00 15.96 -26.71
C LYS A 71 -14.73 15.59 -25.97
N ARG A 72 -14.84 15.36 -24.67
CA ARG A 72 -13.72 15.04 -23.75
C ARG A 72 -14.09 13.87 -22.86
N ALA A 73 -13.11 13.10 -22.43
CA ALA A 73 -13.31 11.95 -21.54
C ALA A 73 -12.26 11.93 -20.46
N VAL A 74 -12.66 11.63 -19.23
CA VAL A 74 -11.79 11.45 -18.07
C VAL A 74 -11.91 10.01 -17.59
N ILE A 75 -10.82 9.28 -17.59
CA ILE A 75 -10.74 7.91 -17.07
C ILE A 75 -10.27 7.99 -15.61
N ALA A 76 -11.18 7.65 -14.70
CA ALA A 76 -10.99 7.74 -13.25
C ALA A 76 -11.35 6.42 -12.55
N SER A 77 -11.22 5.29 -13.25
CA SER A 77 -11.67 3.97 -12.76
C SER A 77 -10.71 3.32 -11.76
N GLY A 78 -9.60 3.99 -11.43
CA GLY A 78 -8.60 3.48 -10.50
C GLY A 78 -7.77 2.32 -11.04
N GLY A 79 -7.07 1.62 -10.14
CA GLY A 79 -6.21 0.47 -10.42
C GLY A 79 -6.95 -0.86 -10.33
N LYS A 80 -6.21 -1.92 -9.92
CA LYS A 80 -6.72 -3.30 -9.79
C LYS A 80 -7.01 -3.69 -8.34
N SER A 81 -6.65 -2.86 -7.37
CA SER A 81 -6.77 -3.17 -5.95
C SER A 81 -8.23 -3.23 -5.52
N ILE A 82 -8.54 -4.15 -4.63
CA ILE A 82 -9.86 -4.46 -4.08
C ILE A 82 -10.92 -4.73 -5.19
N PRO A 83 -10.76 -5.81 -5.98
CA PRO A 83 -11.67 -6.15 -7.09
C PRO A 83 -13.14 -6.25 -6.70
N LYS A 84 -13.42 -6.59 -5.42
CA LYS A 84 -14.79 -6.63 -4.88
C LYS A 84 -15.51 -5.27 -4.90
N MET A 85 -14.76 -4.17 -5.00
CA MET A 85 -15.30 -2.82 -5.13
C MET A 85 -15.42 -2.34 -6.59
N GLY A 86 -15.20 -3.23 -7.56
CA GLY A 86 -15.37 -2.94 -8.99
C GLY A 86 -14.08 -2.60 -9.74
N ALA A 87 -12.91 -2.76 -9.11
CA ALA A 87 -11.63 -2.58 -9.79
C ALA A 87 -11.41 -3.68 -10.85
N THR A 88 -11.21 -3.30 -12.12
CA THR A 88 -11.13 -4.24 -13.25
C THR A 88 -9.88 -4.08 -14.12
N GLY A 89 -9.13 -2.99 -13.96
CA GLY A 89 -8.05 -2.62 -14.89
C GLY A 89 -8.52 -1.95 -16.18
N PHE A 90 -9.79 -1.57 -16.27
CA PHE A 90 -10.39 -0.88 -17.43
C PHE A 90 -9.55 0.31 -17.91
N ALA A 91 -9.01 1.12 -16.99
CA ALA A 91 -8.16 2.26 -17.35
C ALA A 91 -6.93 1.84 -18.16
N TYR A 92 -6.32 0.72 -17.83
CA TYR A 92 -5.13 0.21 -18.52
C TYR A 92 -5.46 -0.28 -19.93
N ASP A 93 -6.60 -0.95 -20.09
CA ASP A 93 -7.08 -1.41 -21.40
C ASP A 93 -7.40 -0.23 -22.31
N VAL A 94 -8.01 0.83 -21.77
CA VAL A 94 -8.23 2.08 -22.50
C VAL A 94 -6.89 2.71 -22.87
N ALA A 95 -5.98 2.87 -21.92
CA ALA A 95 -4.68 3.50 -22.15
C ALA A 95 -3.89 2.80 -23.27
N LEU A 96 -3.79 1.48 -23.22
CA LEU A 96 -3.11 0.68 -24.26
C LEU A 96 -3.74 0.88 -25.65
N ARG A 97 -5.08 0.88 -25.75
CA ARG A 97 -5.79 1.10 -27.01
C ARG A 97 -5.56 2.50 -27.60
N PHE A 98 -5.31 3.48 -26.75
CA PHE A 98 -5.02 4.85 -27.17
C PHE A 98 -3.51 5.14 -27.28
N GLY A 99 -2.67 4.09 -27.29
CA GLY A 99 -1.23 4.19 -27.55
C GLY A 99 -0.38 4.67 -26.37
N HIS A 100 -0.92 4.59 -25.15
CA HIS A 100 -0.15 4.85 -23.95
C HIS A 100 0.67 3.63 -23.54
N ARG A 101 1.83 3.87 -22.98
CA ARG A 101 2.58 2.85 -22.25
C ARG A 101 1.93 2.64 -20.87
N VAL A 102 1.77 1.39 -20.49
CA VAL A 102 1.39 0.97 -19.13
C VAL A 102 2.57 0.21 -18.54
N THR A 103 3.09 0.67 -17.41
CA THR A 103 4.15 -0.01 -16.67
C THR A 103 3.58 -1.27 -16.01
N GLU A 104 4.45 -2.22 -15.67
CA GLU A 104 4.02 -3.45 -15.01
C GLU A 104 3.28 -3.12 -13.71
N THR A 105 2.08 -3.68 -13.59
CA THR A 105 1.22 -3.44 -12.43
C THR A 105 1.33 -4.57 -11.43
N ASP A 106 1.48 -4.24 -10.15
CA ASP A 106 1.52 -5.19 -9.05
C ASP A 106 0.74 -4.68 -7.83
N ALA A 107 0.39 -5.59 -6.92
CA ALA A 107 -0.24 -5.26 -5.65
C ALA A 107 0.78 -4.56 -4.74
N ALA A 108 0.40 -3.44 -4.13
CA ALA A 108 1.24 -2.66 -3.24
C ALA A 108 0.49 -2.23 -1.97
N LEU A 109 1.19 -1.79 -0.95
CA LEU A 109 0.65 -1.66 0.41
C LEU A 109 -0.11 -2.94 0.79
N VAL A 110 0.58 -4.08 0.72
CA VAL A 110 0.01 -5.42 0.77
C VAL A 110 0.81 -6.32 1.72
N PRO A 111 0.16 -7.19 2.52
CA PRO A 111 0.85 -8.16 3.37
C PRO A 111 1.67 -9.17 2.56
N PHE A 112 2.84 -9.56 3.10
CA PHE A 112 3.63 -10.67 2.58
C PHE A 112 3.09 -12.02 3.05
N THR A 113 3.22 -13.04 2.19
CA THR A 113 2.84 -14.41 2.49
C THR A 113 4.07 -15.34 2.56
N PHE A 114 3.97 -16.33 3.46
CA PHE A 114 4.95 -17.38 3.64
C PHE A 114 4.25 -18.72 3.51
N PRO A 115 4.52 -19.50 2.44
CA PRO A 115 3.80 -20.76 2.16
C PRO A 115 3.94 -21.81 3.25
N ASP A 116 5.08 -21.84 3.96
CA ASP A 116 5.36 -22.72 5.10
C ASP A 116 4.59 -22.35 6.38
N ARG A 117 3.86 -21.23 6.36
CA ARG A 117 3.09 -20.70 7.50
C ARG A 117 3.91 -20.56 8.79
N ARG A 118 5.22 -20.32 8.67
CA ARG A 118 6.17 -20.24 9.78
C ARG A 118 5.73 -19.32 10.92
N PHE A 119 4.92 -18.31 10.67
CA PHE A 119 4.44 -17.36 11.67
C PHE A 119 3.05 -17.68 12.25
N ALA A 120 2.44 -18.79 11.86
CA ALA A 120 1.06 -19.10 12.29
C ALA A 120 0.93 -19.20 13.83
N ALA A 121 1.92 -19.77 14.52
CA ALA A 121 1.95 -19.92 15.97
C ALA A 121 2.00 -18.57 16.71
N ILE A 122 2.51 -17.52 16.09
CA ILE A 122 2.62 -16.17 16.66
C ILE A 122 1.67 -15.16 15.99
N SER A 123 0.66 -15.66 15.29
CA SER A 123 -0.38 -14.80 14.70
C SER A 123 -1.01 -13.88 15.73
N GLY A 124 -1.16 -12.60 15.38
CA GLY A 124 -1.65 -11.53 16.24
C GLY A 124 -0.56 -10.84 17.10
N VAL A 125 0.67 -11.34 17.10
CA VAL A 125 1.79 -10.63 17.74
C VAL A 125 2.17 -9.43 16.89
N ALA A 126 2.39 -8.27 17.53
CA ALA A 126 2.87 -7.07 16.90
C ALA A 126 4.04 -6.48 17.71
N CYS A 127 4.97 -5.85 17.04
CA CYS A 127 6.08 -5.10 17.68
C CYS A 127 6.54 -3.96 16.77
N PRO A 128 7.15 -2.91 17.31
CA PRO A 128 7.93 -1.97 16.52
C PRO A 128 9.04 -2.71 15.78
N ALA A 129 9.24 -2.38 14.51
CA ALA A 129 10.31 -2.96 13.71
C ALA A 129 10.74 -1.99 12.60
N ARG A 130 11.94 -2.18 12.09
CA ARG A 130 12.37 -1.58 10.83
C ARG A 130 12.33 -2.65 9.75
N VAL A 131 11.57 -2.39 8.68
CA VAL A 131 11.46 -3.32 7.55
C VAL A 131 11.97 -2.64 6.29
N GLN A 132 12.82 -3.35 5.56
CA GLN A 132 13.38 -2.88 4.29
C GLN A 132 13.27 -3.99 3.24
N ALA A 133 12.81 -3.60 2.04
CA ALA A 133 12.93 -4.37 0.81
C ALA A 133 13.98 -3.71 -0.10
N ASP A 134 13.77 -3.69 -1.41
CA ASP A 134 14.64 -2.99 -2.36
C ASP A 134 14.23 -1.50 -2.44
N GLY A 135 14.50 -0.74 -1.37
CA GLY A 135 14.09 0.66 -1.25
C GLY A 135 14.37 1.24 0.14
N PRO A 136 13.66 2.28 0.56
CA PRO A 136 13.80 2.85 1.90
C PRO A 136 13.37 1.87 2.98
N ALA A 137 13.91 2.04 4.16
CA ALA A 137 13.49 1.33 5.36
C ALA A 137 12.33 2.08 6.06
N PHE A 138 11.43 1.33 6.68
CA PHE A 138 10.25 1.85 7.36
C PHE A 138 10.24 1.42 8.84
N ASP A 139 10.25 2.40 9.73
CA ASP A 139 10.24 2.23 11.19
C ASP A 139 8.81 2.36 11.71
N GLU A 140 8.08 1.26 11.76
CA GLU A 140 6.69 1.21 12.21
C GLU A 140 6.34 -0.15 12.81
N ALA A 141 5.05 -0.38 13.11
CA ALA A 141 4.60 -1.67 13.62
C ALA A 141 4.69 -2.76 12.54
N LEU A 142 5.26 -3.90 12.93
CA LEU A 142 5.21 -5.18 12.24
C LEU A 142 4.13 -6.04 12.90
N LEU A 143 3.29 -6.71 12.11
CA LEU A 143 2.26 -7.64 12.57
C LEU A 143 2.51 -9.03 11.99
N PHE A 144 2.61 -10.02 12.83
CA PHE A 144 2.62 -11.43 12.43
C PHE A 144 1.19 -11.93 12.21
N THR A 145 0.96 -12.59 11.08
CA THR A 145 -0.35 -13.15 10.73
C THR A 145 -0.24 -14.65 10.47
N HIS A 146 -1.37 -15.33 10.42
CA HIS A 146 -1.41 -16.75 10.08
C HIS A 146 -0.91 -17.08 8.67
N ARG A 147 -0.77 -16.09 7.80
CA ARG A 147 -0.28 -16.24 6.41
C ARG A 147 1.11 -15.67 6.22
N GLY A 148 1.57 -14.80 7.10
CA GLY A 148 2.87 -14.15 6.95
C GLY A 148 3.00 -12.87 7.76
N LEU A 149 3.41 -11.79 7.11
CA LEU A 149 3.71 -10.50 7.73
C LEU A 149 2.81 -9.40 7.19
N SER A 150 2.39 -8.52 8.08
CA SER A 150 1.58 -7.34 7.80
C SER A 150 2.00 -6.18 8.73
N GLY A 151 1.19 -5.17 8.83
CA GLY A 151 1.47 -3.95 9.61
C GLY A 151 2.13 -2.86 8.78
N PRO A 152 2.09 -1.62 9.24
CA PRO A 152 2.49 -0.46 8.44
C PRO A 152 3.90 -0.55 7.87
N ALA A 153 4.89 -1.05 8.63
CA ALA A 153 6.26 -1.23 8.14
C ALA A 153 6.33 -2.19 6.95
N VAL A 154 5.58 -3.28 7.01
CA VAL A 154 5.53 -4.30 5.94
C VAL A 154 4.77 -3.78 4.72
N LEU A 155 3.61 -3.15 4.93
CA LEU A 155 2.81 -2.61 3.82
C LEU A 155 3.61 -1.60 3.01
N GLN A 156 4.32 -0.69 3.65
CA GLN A 156 5.16 0.30 2.96
C GLN A 156 6.36 -0.35 2.25
N ALA A 157 7.04 -1.30 2.89
CA ALA A 157 8.15 -2.03 2.27
C ALA A 157 7.69 -2.82 1.03
N SER A 158 6.45 -3.29 0.99
CA SER A 158 5.91 -4.04 -0.15
C SER A 158 5.84 -3.23 -1.44
N ASN A 159 5.81 -1.89 -1.38
CA ASN A 159 5.87 -1.02 -2.56
C ASN A 159 7.18 -1.19 -3.35
N TYR A 160 8.23 -1.65 -2.69
CA TYR A 160 9.59 -1.80 -3.24
C TYR A 160 10.02 -3.25 -3.40
N TRP A 161 9.17 -4.20 -2.99
CA TRP A 161 9.50 -5.60 -3.08
C TRP A 161 9.17 -6.19 -4.45
N HIS A 162 10.01 -7.10 -4.93
CA HIS A 162 9.79 -7.90 -6.13
C HIS A 162 9.78 -9.38 -5.78
N THR A 163 9.01 -10.15 -6.53
CA THR A 163 8.86 -11.60 -6.31
C THR A 163 10.21 -12.31 -6.25
N GLY A 164 10.44 -13.03 -5.16
CA GLY A 164 11.69 -13.76 -4.90
C GLY A 164 12.78 -12.95 -4.20
N ALA A 165 12.61 -11.64 -4.03
CA ALA A 165 13.55 -10.83 -3.27
C ALA A 165 13.41 -11.06 -1.75
N ALA A 166 14.53 -10.92 -1.03
CA ALA A 166 14.52 -10.93 0.42
C ALA A 166 14.08 -9.57 0.99
N ILE A 167 13.58 -9.59 2.21
CA ILE A 167 13.39 -8.41 3.06
C ILE A 167 14.31 -8.52 4.28
N ILE A 168 14.73 -7.39 4.81
CA ILE A 168 15.50 -7.30 6.05
C ILE A 168 14.60 -6.71 7.12
N VAL A 169 14.54 -7.38 8.26
CA VAL A 169 13.75 -6.97 9.42
C VAL A 169 14.66 -6.74 10.61
N ASN A 170 14.67 -5.51 11.14
CA ASN A 170 15.24 -5.21 12.44
C ASN A 170 14.10 -5.18 13.46
N LEU A 171 14.12 -6.11 14.39
CA LEU A 171 13.09 -6.26 15.43
C LEU A 171 13.33 -5.34 16.64
N CYS A 172 14.50 -4.71 16.73
CA CYS A 172 14.88 -3.82 17.83
C CYS A 172 15.41 -2.48 17.31
N PRO A 173 14.64 -1.71 16.49
CA PRO A 173 15.11 -0.46 15.95
C PRO A 173 15.45 0.53 17.09
N GLY A 174 16.63 1.16 17.00
CA GLY A 174 17.10 2.10 18.02
C GLY A 174 17.75 1.46 19.26
N THR A 175 17.81 0.11 19.34
CA THR A 175 18.44 -0.59 20.46
C THR A 175 19.65 -1.39 19.98
N ASP A 176 20.82 -1.13 20.54
CA ASP A 176 22.00 -1.96 20.34
C ASP A 176 21.91 -3.22 21.22
N ILE A 177 21.31 -4.26 20.67
CA ILE A 177 21.12 -5.54 21.37
C ILE A 177 22.46 -6.17 21.74
N ALA A 178 23.52 -6.02 20.92
CA ALA A 178 24.83 -6.54 21.24
C ALA A 178 25.38 -5.88 22.52
N GLN A 179 25.26 -4.57 22.64
CA GLN A 179 25.71 -3.85 23.84
C GLN A 179 24.84 -4.22 25.06
N VAL A 180 23.51 -4.30 24.90
CA VAL A 180 22.58 -4.73 25.96
C VAL A 180 23.02 -6.11 26.51
N LEU A 181 23.27 -7.09 25.64
CA LEU A 181 23.66 -8.42 26.05
C LEU A 181 25.04 -8.47 26.74
N LYS A 182 26.02 -7.65 26.29
CA LYS A 182 27.33 -7.50 26.95
C LYS A 182 27.18 -6.95 28.37
N ASP A 183 26.42 -5.89 28.54
CA ASP A 183 26.18 -5.27 29.85
C ASP A 183 25.49 -6.25 30.80
N LYS A 184 24.47 -6.93 30.31
CA LYS A 184 23.68 -7.89 31.08
C LYS A 184 24.45 -9.19 31.38
N ARG A 185 25.37 -9.61 30.54
CA ARG A 185 26.29 -10.72 30.82
C ARG A 185 27.04 -10.50 32.12
N THR A 186 27.50 -9.28 32.35
CA THR A 186 28.25 -8.92 33.56
C THR A 186 27.34 -8.72 34.76
N ALA A 187 26.22 -8.01 34.59
CA ALA A 187 25.34 -7.62 35.69
C ALA A 187 24.38 -8.72 36.14
N ASP A 188 23.88 -9.51 35.19
CA ASP A 188 22.75 -10.45 35.37
C ASP A 188 23.08 -11.87 34.87
N GLY A 189 24.30 -12.30 34.88
CA GLY A 189 24.83 -13.52 34.21
C GLY A 189 24.07 -14.83 34.50
N LYS A 190 23.33 -14.91 35.63
CA LYS A 190 22.54 -16.11 35.97
C LYS A 190 21.19 -16.20 35.24
N LYS A 191 20.72 -15.09 34.63
CA LYS A 191 19.42 -15.05 33.93
C LYS A 191 19.51 -15.72 32.58
N ALA A 192 18.40 -16.30 32.10
CA ALA A 192 18.29 -16.83 30.75
C ALA A 192 18.34 -15.71 29.71
N ILE A 193 18.92 -16.00 28.55
CA ILE A 193 18.99 -15.08 27.41
C ILE A 193 17.59 -14.64 26.98
N THR A 194 16.66 -15.61 26.87
CA THR A 194 15.27 -15.35 26.49
C THR A 194 14.53 -14.41 27.45
N THR A 195 14.88 -14.48 28.77
CA THR A 195 14.32 -13.56 29.77
C THR A 195 14.75 -12.11 29.54
N GLU A 196 15.97 -11.87 29.10
CA GLU A 196 16.42 -10.53 28.77
C GLU A 196 15.80 -10.04 27.45
N LEU A 197 15.79 -10.88 26.42
CA LEU A 197 15.17 -10.54 25.13
C LEU A 197 13.67 -10.24 25.25
N ALA A 198 12.96 -10.92 26.15
CA ALA A 198 11.53 -10.66 26.40
C ALA A 198 11.23 -9.29 27.05
N ARG A 199 12.26 -8.51 27.43
CA ARG A 199 12.10 -7.10 27.84
C ARG A 199 12.03 -6.14 26.64
N HIS A 200 12.53 -6.57 25.50
CA HIS A 200 12.62 -5.78 24.28
C HIS A 200 11.61 -6.24 23.23
N LEU A 201 11.22 -7.52 23.27
CA LEU A 201 10.35 -8.17 22.30
C LEU A 201 9.20 -8.90 23.00
N PRO A 202 8.04 -9.08 22.35
CA PRO A 202 6.97 -9.93 22.85
C PRO A 202 7.50 -11.35 23.13
N ALA A 203 7.17 -11.93 24.30
CA ALA A 203 7.66 -13.22 24.72
C ALA A 203 7.39 -14.34 23.68
N ARG A 204 6.19 -14.37 23.10
CA ARG A 204 5.85 -15.33 22.03
C ARG A 204 6.75 -15.19 20.79
N LEU A 205 7.21 -13.98 20.48
CA LEU A 205 8.17 -13.78 19.39
C LEU A 205 9.55 -14.29 19.76
N VAL A 206 10.01 -14.08 21.00
CA VAL A 206 11.26 -14.63 21.50
C VAL A 206 11.25 -16.17 21.47
N ASP A 207 10.15 -16.80 21.88
CA ASP A 207 9.98 -18.25 21.81
C ASP A 207 10.05 -18.75 20.36
N HIS A 208 9.41 -18.07 19.43
CA HIS A 208 9.45 -18.40 18.01
C HIS A 208 10.88 -18.25 17.44
N LEU A 209 11.56 -17.14 17.72
CA LEU A 209 12.95 -16.94 17.30
C LEU A 209 13.88 -18.02 17.86
N GLY A 210 13.59 -18.53 19.04
CA GLY A 210 14.31 -19.68 19.65
C GLY A 210 14.16 -20.99 18.88
N THR A 211 13.20 -21.11 17.96
CA THR A 211 13.09 -22.28 17.06
C THR A 211 13.99 -22.17 15.84
N GLU A 212 14.45 -20.97 15.50
CA GLU A 212 15.28 -20.69 14.32
C GLU A 212 16.73 -20.36 14.70
N HIS A 213 16.94 -19.82 15.90
CA HIS A 213 18.22 -19.37 16.42
C HIS A 213 18.47 -19.98 17.80
N ASP A 214 19.71 -20.30 18.11
CA ASP A 214 20.06 -20.78 19.44
C ASP A 214 20.02 -19.63 20.45
N LEU A 215 18.89 -19.45 21.11
CA LEU A 215 18.66 -18.51 22.22
C LEU A 215 18.72 -19.20 23.60
N SER A 216 19.23 -20.43 23.67
CA SER A 216 19.33 -21.19 24.91
C SER A 216 20.47 -20.73 25.82
N GLY A 217 20.44 -21.07 27.11
CA GLY A 217 21.47 -20.82 28.08
C GLY A 217 21.33 -19.50 28.85
N ARG A 218 22.38 -19.16 29.59
CA ARG A 218 22.42 -18.01 30.49
C ARG A 218 23.24 -16.87 29.90
N LEU A 219 22.96 -15.66 30.30
CA LEU A 219 23.70 -14.47 29.86
C LEU A 219 25.22 -14.59 30.17
N GLY A 220 25.59 -15.13 31.35
CA GLY A 220 27.01 -15.29 31.77
C GLY A 220 27.80 -16.25 30.90
N ASP A 221 27.13 -17.14 30.15
CA ASP A 221 27.77 -18.13 29.29
C ASP A 221 28.01 -17.61 27.86
N LEU A 222 27.55 -16.36 27.55
CA LEU A 222 27.67 -15.78 26.21
C LEU A 222 29.12 -15.38 25.90
N SER A 223 29.66 -15.90 24.80
CA SER A 223 30.86 -15.36 24.15
C SER A 223 30.51 -14.11 23.32
N ASP A 224 31.49 -13.27 23.00
CA ASP A 224 31.26 -12.10 22.13
C ASP A 224 30.78 -12.53 20.73
N ALA A 225 31.27 -13.64 20.20
CA ALA A 225 30.84 -14.19 18.92
C ALA A 225 29.36 -14.58 18.96
N ARG A 226 28.89 -15.20 20.04
CA ARG A 226 27.47 -15.57 20.19
C ARG A 226 26.56 -14.36 20.41
N ILE A 227 27.02 -13.35 21.13
CA ILE A 227 26.33 -12.07 21.25
C ILE A 227 26.13 -11.44 19.87
N ALA A 228 27.18 -11.39 19.04
CA ALA A 228 27.08 -10.86 17.69
C ALA A 228 26.07 -11.63 16.83
N GLN A 229 26.09 -12.96 16.87
CA GLN A 229 25.12 -13.81 16.15
C GLN A 229 23.67 -13.55 16.57
N ILE A 230 23.41 -13.43 17.87
CA ILE A 230 22.06 -13.11 18.38
C ILE A 230 21.65 -11.70 17.95
N ALA A 231 22.55 -10.73 18.06
CA ALA A 231 22.26 -9.36 17.66
C ALA A 231 21.97 -9.25 16.16
N ASP A 232 22.75 -9.93 15.31
CA ASP A 232 22.52 -9.96 13.86
C ASP A 232 21.19 -10.63 13.52
N ALA A 233 20.83 -11.73 14.19
CA ALA A 233 19.56 -12.42 14.00
C ALA A 233 18.35 -11.53 14.34
N LEU A 234 18.49 -10.58 15.25
CA LEU A 234 17.42 -9.66 15.65
C LEU A 234 17.42 -8.34 14.89
N SER A 235 18.59 -7.85 14.49
CA SER A 235 18.74 -6.55 13.82
C SER A 235 18.81 -6.62 12.29
N ALA A 236 19.11 -7.80 11.74
CA ALA A 236 19.24 -8.04 10.30
C ALA A 236 18.57 -9.35 9.87
N TRP A 237 17.43 -9.68 10.47
CA TRP A 237 16.68 -10.90 10.17
C TRP A 237 16.22 -10.90 8.72
N THR A 238 16.85 -11.76 7.93
CA THR A 238 16.61 -11.88 6.50
C THR A 238 15.50 -12.89 6.23
N LEU A 239 14.45 -12.46 5.57
CA LEU A 239 13.28 -13.27 5.24
C LEU A 239 13.01 -13.19 3.74
N THR A 240 12.62 -14.31 3.12
CA THR A 240 12.20 -14.33 1.72
C THR A 240 10.72 -14.66 1.64
N PRO A 241 9.83 -13.67 1.43
CA PRO A 241 8.43 -13.92 1.22
C PRO A 241 8.20 -14.77 -0.02
N GLY A 242 7.25 -15.71 0.04
CA GLY A 242 6.84 -16.49 -1.13
C GLY A 242 5.91 -15.72 -2.07
N GLY A 243 5.41 -14.56 -1.64
CA GLY A 243 4.50 -13.71 -2.40
C GLY A 243 3.81 -12.68 -1.51
N THR A 244 2.74 -12.10 -2.04
CA THR A 244 1.85 -11.17 -1.33
C THR A 244 0.44 -11.73 -1.26
N GLU A 245 -0.45 -11.09 -0.51
CA GLU A 245 -1.88 -11.43 -0.52
C GLU A 245 -2.60 -10.96 -1.80
N GLY A 246 -1.90 -10.27 -2.70
CA GLY A 246 -2.38 -9.83 -4.00
C GLY A 246 -3.42 -8.72 -3.93
N TYR A 247 -3.98 -8.37 -5.08
CA TYR A 247 -4.92 -7.26 -5.24
C TYR A 247 -6.16 -7.32 -4.35
N ARG A 248 -6.54 -8.50 -3.88
CA ARG A 248 -7.71 -8.66 -2.99
C ARG A 248 -7.55 -7.92 -1.67
N THR A 249 -6.32 -7.79 -1.20
CA THR A 249 -5.96 -7.23 0.12
C THR A 249 -5.11 -5.96 -0.03
N ALA A 250 -4.50 -5.74 -1.18
CA ALA A 250 -3.68 -4.58 -1.46
C ALA A 250 -4.49 -3.29 -1.33
N GLU A 251 -3.92 -2.27 -0.68
CA GLU A 251 -4.57 -0.96 -0.60
C GLU A 251 -4.49 -0.22 -1.95
N VAL A 252 -3.41 -0.42 -2.70
CA VAL A 252 -3.17 0.26 -3.98
C VAL A 252 -2.53 -0.68 -5.00
N THR A 253 -2.59 -0.25 -6.27
CA THR A 253 -1.85 -0.82 -7.38
C THR A 253 -0.57 -0.02 -7.61
N ARG A 254 0.59 -0.67 -7.60
CA ARG A 254 1.86 -0.11 -8.09
C ARG A 254 1.93 -0.29 -9.60
N GLY A 255 2.61 0.64 -10.29
CA GLY A 255 2.60 0.68 -11.75
C GLY A 255 1.31 1.29 -12.30
N GLY A 256 1.19 1.37 -13.60
CA GLY A 256 0.02 1.95 -14.26
C GLY A 256 0.37 2.74 -15.52
N ILE A 257 -0.46 3.70 -15.87
CA ILE A 257 -0.27 4.52 -17.06
C ILE A 257 0.95 5.42 -16.86
N ASP A 258 1.94 5.27 -17.76
CA ASP A 258 3.21 5.99 -17.68
C ASP A 258 3.00 7.50 -17.70
N THR A 259 3.45 8.17 -16.65
CA THR A 259 3.35 9.63 -16.47
C THR A 259 4.00 10.41 -17.60
N ALA A 260 5.02 9.86 -18.28
CA ALA A 260 5.67 10.48 -19.43
C ALA A 260 4.72 10.70 -20.61
N THR A 261 3.63 9.92 -20.69
CA THR A 261 2.62 9.99 -21.75
C THR A 261 1.48 10.98 -21.46
N LEU A 262 1.49 11.60 -20.29
CA LEU A 262 0.51 12.57 -19.83
C LEU A 262 1.13 13.96 -19.64
N ASP A 263 0.34 15.00 -19.84
CA ASP A 263 0.71 16.35 -19.44
C ASP A 263 0.58 16.50 -17.93
N SER A 264 1.66 16.88 -17.25
CA SER A 264 1.73 16.92 -15.78
C SER A 264 0.89 18.03 -15.15
N LYS A 265 0.46 19.04 -15.91
CA LYS A 265 -0.36 20.15 -15.43
C LYS A 265 -1.85 19.90 -15.60
N THR A 266 -2.21 19.15 -16.64
CA THR A 266 -3.61 18.95 -17.05
C THR A 266 -4.07 17.52 -16.92
N MET A 267 -3.17 16.55 -16.77
CA MET A 267 -3.45 15.11 -16.84
C MET A 267 -4.00 14.63 -18.18
N GLU A 268 -3.89 15.48 -19.23
CA GLU A 268 -4.32 15.15 -20.58
C GLU A 268 -3.32 14.21 -21.26
N SER A 269 -3.84 13.30 -22.06
CA SER A 269 -3.06 12.44 -22.95
C SER A 269 -2.27 13.28 -23.97
N LYS A 270 -0.96 13.08 -24.06
CA LYS A 270 -0.12 13.68 -25.10
C LYS A 270 -0.36 13.07 -26.48
N THR A 271 -0.94 11.88 -26.56
CA THR A 271 -1.21 11.17 -27.81
C THR A 271 -2.63 11.37 -28.33
N THR A 272 -3.59 11.67 -27.44
CA THR A 272 -5.01 11.75 -27.77
C THR A 272 -5.63 12.97 -27.08
N PRO A 273 -5.70 14.13 -27.78
CA PRO A 273 -6.33 15.33 -27.23
C PRO A 273 -7.77 15.09 -26.77
N GLY A 274 -8.12 15.64 -25.61
CA GLY A 274 -9.42 15.51 -24.98
C GLY A 274 -9.59 14.25 -24.11
N LEU A 275 -8.58 13.36 -24.04
CA LEU A 275 -8.56 12.19 -23.15
C LEU A 275 -7.69 12.48 -21.93
N TYR A 276 -8.23 12.24 -20.74
CA TYR A 276 -7.55 12.46 -19.46
C TYR A 276 -7.51 11.19 -18.64
N PHE A 277 -6.43 10.99 -17.89
CA PHE A 277 -6.30 9.90 -16.93
C PHE A 277 -5.92 10.45 -15.56
N ILE A 278 -6.65 10.07 -14.52
CA ILE A 278 -6.47 10.60 -13.16
C ILE A 278 -6.49 9.48 -12.11
N GLY A 279 -6.02 9.83 -10.91
CA GLY A 279 -6.01 8.92 -9.76
C GLY A 279 -5.08 7.74 -9.92
N GLU A 280 -5.42 6.63 -9.28
CA GLU A 280 -4.58 5.44 -9.16
C GLU A 280 -4.32 4.71 -10.50
N ALA A 281 -5.07 5.02 -11.55
CA ALA A 281 -4.77 4.48 -12.87
C ALA A 281 -3.41 4.93 -13.42
N VAL A 282 -2.92 6.08 -12.96
CA VAL A 282 -1.63 6.66 -13.35
C VAL A 282 -0.53 6.06 -12.48
N ASP A 283 0.65 5.81 -13.05
CA ASP A 283 1.82 5.26 -12.34
C ASP A 283 2.40 6.24 -11.31
N VAL A 284 1.65 6.43 -10.23
CA VAL A 284 2.01 7.22 -9.05
C VAL A 284 1.53 6.46 -7.81
N THR A 285 2.47 5.96 -7.02
CA THR A 285 2.18 5.16 -5.82
C THR A 285 2.75 5.85 -4.59
N GLY A 286 1.89 6.18 -3.66
CA GLY A 286 2.25 6.77 -2.37
C GLY A 286 2.41 5.74 -1.26
N TRP A 287 3.02 6.17 -0.17
CA TRP A 287 3.10 5.42 1.08
C TRP A 287 1.77 5.46 1.84
N LEU A 288 1.72 4.78 3.00
CA LEU A 288 0.66 5.00 3.97
C LEU A 288 0.68 6.45 4.45
N GLY A 289 -0.50 7.00 4.75
CA GLY A 289 -0.61 8.38 5.21
C GLY A 289 -1.50 9.28 4.37
N GLY A 290 -2.35 8.70 3.52
CA GLY A 290 -3.31 9.45 2.70
C GLY A 290 -2.75 9.97 1.38
N TYR A 291 -1.47 9.69 1.05
CA TYR A 291 -0.83 10.18 -0.18
C TYR A 291 -1.56 9.74 -1.45
N ASN A 292 -2.08 8.50 -1.49
CA ASN A 292 -2.81 7.99 -2.65
C ASN A 292 -4.16 8.71 -2.83
N PHE A 293 -4.85 9.04 -1.75
CA PHE A 293 -6.03 9.90 -1.80
C PHE A 293 -5.68 11.33 -2.23
N GLN A 294 -4.60 11.89 -1.69
CA GLN A 294 -4.14 13.22 -2.09
C GLN A 294 -3.80 13.28 -3.58
N TRP A 295 -3.16 12.23 -4.12
CA TRP A 295 -2.92 12.11 -5.55
C TRP A 295 -4.23 12.07 -6.35
N ALA A 296 -5.21 11.28 -5.92
CA ALA A 296 -6.51 11.20 -6.59
C ALA A 296 -7.19 12.58 -6.65
N TRP A 297 -7.20 13.33 -5.54
CA TRP A 297 -7.75 14.68 -5.49
C TRP A 297 -6.96 15.67 -6.36
N SER A 298 -5.64 15.65 -6.28
CA SER A 298 -4.78 16.61 -6.99
C SER A 298 -4.84 16.41 -8.49
N SER A 299 -4.79 15.16 -8.97
CA SER A 299 -4.89 14.84 -10.40
C SER A 299 -6.29 15.16 -10.96
N ALA A 300 -7.35 14.89 -10.18
CA ALA A 300 -8.71 15.25 -10.55
C ALA A 300 -8.88 16.77 -10.67
N MET A 301 -8.33 17.54 -9.72
CA MET A 301 -8.39 19.00 -9.76
C MET A 301 -7.58 19.58 -10.94
N ALA A 302 -6.42 18.99 -11.26
CA ALA A 302 -5.64 19.39 -12.43
C ALA A 302 -6.43 19.21 -13.73
N ALA A 303 -7.05 18.05 -13.92
CA ALA A 303 -7.91 17.79 -15.07
C ALA A 303 -9.16 18.72 -15.10
N ALA A 304 -9.81 18.92 -13.95
CA ALA A 304 -10.98 19.78 -13.87
C ALA A 304 -10.68 21.23 -14.28
N ARG A 305 -9.55 21.79 -13.84
CA ARG A 305 -9.13 23.15 -14.24
C ARG A 305 -8.84 23.25 -15.73
N ALA A 306 -8.20 22.25 -16.33
CA ALA A 306 -7.94 22.20 -17.75
C ALA A 306 -9.23 22.06 -18.59
N LEU A 307 -10.26 21.42 -18.04
CA LEU A 307 -11.55 21.24 -18.72
C LEU A 307 -12.44 22.49 -18.71
N GLN A 308 -12.16 23.45 -17.84
CA GLN A 308 -12.89 24.73 -17.74
C GLN A 308 -12.39 25.81 -18.73
N GLY A 309 -11.15 25.70 -19.19
CA GLY A 309 -10.54 26.60 -20.20
C GLY A 309 -10.73 26.05 -21.59
#